data_63586152cc99067875b4084cef6d35e7
#
_entry.id   63586152cc99067875b4084cef6d35e7
#
_cell.length_a   1.000
_cell.length_b   1.000
_cell.length_c   1.000
_cell.angle_alpha   90.00
_cell.angle_beta   90.00
_cell.angle_gamma   90.00
#
_symmetry.space_group_name_H-M   'P 1'
#
loop_
_entity.id
_entity.type
_entity.pdbx_description
1 polymer ?
#
loop_
_entity_poly.entity_id
_entity_poly.type
_entity_poly.pdbx_seq_one_letter_code
_entity_poly.pdbx_strand_id
1 'polypeptide(L)'
;MQQFKSKDYVTVLLVIANIAVYIFCTIQGNVLYNMGSLSVVDIINRQEYYRILTSMFLHANPQHIWGNMIFLAALGDMLERAIGHGRFFAIYMLAGIGGNLLSMGHELATGQFYSTIGASGAVFGLIGALLLLICKNNGTYGQVSFRRMIFAIVYLFYSGIQSETTNNMAHLGGFITGFAVMAVFYCIARRRYKRIR
;
A
#
# COMPACT_ATOMS: atom_id res chain seq x y z
N MET A 1 -22.28 -3.66 -11.95
CA MET A 1 -21.07 -4.54 -11.90
C MET A 1 -21.49 -5.83 -11.22
N GLN A 2 -21.34 -6.99 -11.89
CA GLN A 2 -21.55 -8.29 -11.24
C GLN A 2 -20.59 -8.39 -10.06
N GLN A 3 -21.12 -8.65 -8.86
CA GLN A 3 -20.29 -9.04 -7.72
C GLN A 3 -19.62 -10.36 -8.06
N PHE A 4 -18.33 -10.33 -8.35
CA PHE A 4 -17.54 -11.56 -8.38
C PHE A 4 -17.54 -12.14 -6.97
N LYS A 5 -18.13 -13.31 -6.78
CA LYS A 5 -17.97 -14.13 -5.55
C LYS A 5 -16.57 -14.77 -5.54
N SER A 6 -15.52 -14.00 -5.78
CA SER A 6 -14.15 -14.51 -5.64
C SER A 6 -13.76 -14.46 -4.16
N LYS A 7 -13.14 -15.52 -3.68
CA LYS A 7 -12.51 -15.51 -2.36
C LYS A 7 -11.28 -14.59 -2.43
N ASP A 8 -10.93 -13.95 -1.36
CA ASP A 8 -9.85 -12.96 -1.19
C ASP A 8 -8.46 -13.63 -1.01
N TYR A 9 -8.09 -14.53 -1.93
CA TYR A 9 -6.87 -15.33 -1.82
C TYR A 9 -5.59 -14.50 -1.77
N VAL A 10 -5.49 -13.44 -2.58
CA VAL A 10 -4.28 -12.62 -2.65
C VAL A 10 -4.12 -11.80 -1.38
N THR A 11 -5.20 -11.27 -0.83
CA THR A 11 -5.21 -10.59 0.47
C THR A 11 -4.67 -11.51 1.57
N VAL A 12 -5.19 -12.73 1.65
CA VAL A 12 -4.75 -13.72 2.64
C VAL A 12 -3.28 -14.08 2.45
N LEU A 13 -2.84 -14.32 1.22
CA LEU A 13 -1.44 -14.63 0.91
C LEU A 13 -0.49 -13.47 1.29
N LEU A 14 -0.88 -12.22 1.01
CA LEU A 14 -0.09 -11.06 1.40
C LEU A 14 0.00 -10.90 2.92
N VAL A 15 -1.10 -11.13 3.64
CA VAL A 15 -1.10 -11.13 5.12
C VAL A 15 -0.17 -12.21 5.66
N ILE A 16 -0.28 -13.44 5.15
CA ILE A 16 0.59 -14.56 5.56
C ILE A 16 2.06 -14.25 5.25
N ALA A 17 2.36 -13.71 4.07
CA ALA A 17 3.73 -13.36 3.68
C ALA A 17 4.34 -12.32 4.63
N ASN A 18 3.61 -11.25 4.97
CA ASN A 18 4.07 -10.23 5.90
C ASN A 18 4.30 -10.80 7.32
N ILE A 19 3.38 -11.64 7.81
CA ILE A 19 3.51 -12.29 9.13
C ILE A 19 4.71 -13.26 9.13
N ALA A 20 4.88 -14.07 8.09
CA ALA A 20 5.99 -14.99 7.97
C ALA A 20 7.35 -14.27 7.95
N VAL A 21 7.46 -13.19 7.16
CA VAL A 21 8.66 -12.35 7.14
C VAL A 21 8.92 -11.73 8.52
N TYR A 22 7.89 -11.21 9.19
CA TYR A 22 8.03 -10.63 10.52
C TYR A 22 8.55 -11.64 11.55
N ILE A 23 7.97 -12.85 11.58
CA ILE A 23 8.42 -13.93 12.47
C ILE A 23 9.87 -14.30 12.16
N PHE A 24 10.22 -14.44 10.87
CA PHE A 24 11.57 -14.77 10.45
C PHE A 24 12.57 -13.70 10.87
N CYS A 25 12.25 -12.41 10.70
CA CYS A 25 13.07 -11.29 11.15
C CYS A 25 13.24 -11.29 12.67
N THR A 26 12.19 -11.60 13.43
CA THR A 26 12.26 -11.67 14.90
C THR A 26 13.23 -12.76 15.36
N ILE A 27 13.30 -13.89 14.65
CA ILE A 27 14.21 -15.00 14.97
C ILE A 27 15.66 -14.67 14.57
N GLN A 28 15.86 -14.04 13.39
CA GLN A 28 17.19 -13.74 12.85
C GLN A 28 17.82 -12.44 13.40
N GLY A 29 17.05 -11.66 14.16
CA GLY A 29 17.49 -10.37 14.69
C GLY A 29 17.62 -9.29 13.61
N ASN A 30 18.48 -8.29 13.84
CA ASN A 30 18.59 -7.09 13.03
C ASN A 30 19.17 -7.28 11.62
N VAL A 31 19.72 -8.43 11.29
CA VAL A 31 20.42 -8.67 10.01
C VAL A 31 19.51 -8.39 8.81
N LEU A 32 18.30 -8.91 8.84
CA LEU A 32 17.35 -8.74 7.73
C LEU A 32 16.81 -7.31 7.62
N TYR A 33 16.66 -6.61 8.74
CA TYR A 33 16.31 -5.18 8.71
C TYR A 33 17.42 -4.36 8.04
N ASN A 34 18.66 -4.61 8.37
CA ASN A 34 19.80 -3.93 7.77
C ASN A 34 19.94 -4.22 6.27
N MET A 35 19.62 -5.45 5.85
CA MET A 35 19.71 -5.85 4.44
C MET A 35 18.50 -5.46 3.60
N GLY A 36 17.31 -5.39 4.17
CA GLY A 36 16.05 -5.28 3.43
C GLY A 36 15.33 -3.96 3.58
N SER A 37 15.66 -3.09 4.54
CA SER A 37 15.05 -1.77 4.69
C SER A 37 15.35 -0.86 3.49
N LEU A 38 14.43 0.02 3.15
CA LEU A 38 14.65 1.06 2.15
C LEU A 38 15.73 2.02 2.69
N SER A 39 16.85 2.08 2.01
CA SER A 39 17.97 2.97 2.29
C SER A 39 18.43 3.60 0.99
N VAL A 40 18.22 4.90 0.86
CA VAL A 40 18.64 5.66 -0.34
C VAL A 40 20.14 5.58 -0.53
N VAL A 41 20.91 5.63 0.56
CA VAL A 41 22.37 5.54 0.54
C VAL A 41 22.85 4.20 -0.03
N ASP A 42 22.27 3.08 0.40
CA ASP A 42 22.65 1.75 -0.09
C ASP A 42 22.18 1.52 -1.54
N ILE A 43 21.01 2.05 -1.90
CA ILE A 43 20.50 1.96 -3.27
C ILE A 43 21.43 2.68 -4.25
N ILE A 44 21.91 3.89 -3.90
CA ILE A 44 22.76 4.68 -4.78
C ILE A 44 24.19 4.13 -4.81
N ASN A 45 24.79 3.85 -3.64
CA ASN A 45 26.19 3.50 -3.55
C ASN A 45 26.48 2.02 -3.85
N ARG A 46 25.51 1.12 -3.54
CA ARG A 46 25.67 -0.33 -3.68
C ARG A 46 24.77 -0.95 -4.73
N GLN A 47 23.87 -0.15 -5.37
CA GLN A 47 22.90 -0.60 -6.37
C GLN A 47 21.92 -1.66 -5.82
N GLU A 48 21.60 -1.60 -4.53
CA GLU A 48 20.71 -2.55 -3.84
C GLU A 48 19.22 -2.22 -4.10
N TYR A 49 18.81 -2.18 -5.37
CA TYR A 49 17.45 -1.81 -5.81
C TYR A 49 16.36 -2.72 -5.26
N TYR A 50 16.67 -3.95 -4.87
CA TYR A 50 15.72 -4.88 -4.25
C TYR A 50 15.12 -4.32 -2.97
N ARG A 51 15.77 -3.38 -2.28
CA ARG A 51 15.28 -2.71 -1.06
C ARG A 51 13.97 -1.96 -1.28
N ILE A 52 13.72 -1.48 -2.51
CA ILE A 52 12.44 -0.85 -2.87
C ILE A 52 11.27 -1.82 -2.67
N LEU A 53 11.52 -3.11 -2.85
CA LEU A 53 10.51 -4.15 -2.72
C LEU A 53 10.52 -4.81 -1.34
N THR A 54 11.70 -5.20 -0.85
CA THR A 54 11.82 -5.96 0.40
C THR A 54 11.37 -5.18 1.62
N SER A 55 11.61 -3.87 1.64
CA SER A 55 11.19 -2.98 2.72
C SER A 55 9.67 -3.00 2.97
N MET A 56 8.86 -3.28 1.94
CA MET A 56 7.41 -3.34 2.03
C MET A 56 6.90 -4.50 2.90
N PHE A 57 7.74 -5.50 3.19
CA PHE A 57 7.38 -6.69 3.96
C PHE A 57 7.99 -6.72 5.37
N LEU A 58 8.88 -5.77 5.68
CA LEU A 58 9.52 -5.66 6.98
C LEU A 58 8.68 -4.82 7.96
N HIS A 59 8.66 -5.19 9.24
CA HIS A 59 7.91 -4.47 10.27
C HIS A 59 8.71 -4.38 11.57
N ALA A 60 8.79 -3.17 12.15
CA ALA A 60 9.66 -2.88 13.28
C ALA A 60 9.23 -3.54 14.61
N ASN A 61 7.92 -3.70 14.81
CA ASN A 61 7.36 -4.16 16.09
C ASN A 61 5.94 -4.75 15.90
N PRO A 62 5.39 -5.44 16.94
CA PRO A 62 4.06 -6.04 16.87
C PRO A 62 2.93 -5.06 16.52
N GLN A 63 2.98 -3.83 17.05
CA GLN A 63 1.94 -2.82 16.80
C GLN A 63 1.95 -2.39 15.33
N HIS A 64 3.16 -2.24 14.74
CA HIS A 64 3.33 -1.85 13.35
C HIS A 64 2.77 -2.91 12.38
N ILE A 65 3.13 -4.19 12.57
CA ILE A 65 2.58 -5.25 11.72
C ILE A 65 1.08 -5.43 11.93
N TRP A 66 0.61 -5.40 13.18
CA TRP A 66 -0.81 -5.56 13.49
C TRP A 66 -1.67 -4.50 12.80
N GLY A 67 -1.28 -3.23 12.91
CA GLY A 67 -1.96 -2.13 12.23
C GLY A 67 -2.03 -2.32 10.72
N ASN A 68 -0.89 -2.65 10.09
CA ASN A 68 -0.86 -2.91 8.64
C ASN A 68 -1.74 -4.09 8.24
N MET A 69 -1.71 -5.19 8.97
CA MET A 69 -2.46 -6.41 8.61
C MET A 69 -3.98 -6.24 8.78
N ILE A 70 -4.44 -5.48 9.79
CA ILE A 70 -5.86 -5.15 9.94
C ILE A 70 -6.35 -4.36 8.73
N PHE A 71 -5.64 -3.31 8.34
CA PHE A 71 -6.02 -2.51 7.18
C PHE A 71 -5.90 -3.29 5.88
N LEU A 72 -4.83 -4.07 5.70
CA LEU A 72 -4.66 -4.93 4.53
C LEU A 72 -5.80 -5.95 4.41
N ALA A 73 -6.17 -6.61 5.49
CA ALA A 73 -7.26 -7.58 5.49
C ALA A 73 -8.61 -6.92 5.15
N ALA A 74 -8.93 -5.80 5.83
CA ALA A 74 -10.22 -5.13 5.63
C ALA A 74 -10.37 -4.49 4.23
N LEU A 75 -9.35 -3.74 3.78
CA LEU A 75 -9.38 -3.06 2.49
C LEU A 75 -9.13 -4.05 1.33
N GLY A 76 -8.29 -5.05 1.57
CA GLY A 76 -7.96 -6.08 0.60
C GLY A 76 -9.17 -6.93 0.25
N ASP A 77 -9.91 -7.45 1.24
CA ASP A 77 -11.16 -8.19 1.02
C ASP A 77 -12.14 -7.37 0.15
N MET A 78 -12.34 -6.10 0.48
CA MET A 78 -13.24 -5.22 -0.28
C MET A 78 -12.78 -5.01 -1.71
N LEU A 79 -11.49 -4.67 -1.92
CA LEU A 79 -10.94 -4.33 -3.23
C LEU A 79 -10.75 -5.56 -4.11
N GLU A 80 -10.20 -6.65 -3.57
CA GLU A 80 -9.93 -7.87 -4.32
C GLU A 80 -11.23 -8.45 -4.89
N ARG A 81 -12.32 -8.47 -4.10
CA ARG A 81 -13.65 -8.87 -4.57
C ARG A 81 -14.24 -7.90 -5.60
N ALA A 82 -13.90 -6.60 -5.51
CA ALA A 82 -14.40 -5.59 -6.44
C ALA A 82 -13.74 -5.65 -7.82
N ILE A 83 -12.42 -5.85 -7.86
CA ILE A 83 -11.62 -5.65 -9.07
C ILE A 83 -10.90 -6.91 -9.55
N GLY A 84 -10.91 -7.98 -8.76
CA GLY A 84 -10.25 -9.26 -9.03
C GLY A 84 -8.80 -9.31 -8.57
N HIS A 85 -8.29 -10.53 -8.39
CA HIS A 85 -7.00 -10.85 -7.77
C HIS A 85 -5.81 -10.14 -8.41
N GLY A 86 -5.66 -10.22 -9.74
CA GLY A 86 -4.50 -9.65 -10.43
C GLY A 86 -4.41 -8.13 -10.37
N ARG A 87 -5.57 -7.43 -10.48
CA ARG A 87 -5.60 -5.96 -10.36
C ARG A 87 -5.35 -5.51 -8.93
N PHE A 88 -5.91 -6.22 -7.96
CA PHE A 88 -5.65 -5.96 -6.55
C PHE A 88 -4.16 -6.10 -6.22
N PHE A 89 -3.54 -7.23 -6.61
CA PHE A 89 -2.11 -7.44 -6.43
C PHE A 89 -1.27 -6.34 -7.09
N ALA A 90 -1.61 -5.97 -8.34
CA ALA A 90 -0.91 -4.90 -9.03
C ALA A 90 -1.02 -3.55 -8.30
N ILE A 91 -2.20 -3.20 -7.77
CA ILE A 91 -2.37 -1.97 -6.98
C ILE A 91 -1.50 -2.02 -5.72
N TYR A 92 -1.54 -3.12 -4.95
CA TYR A 92 -0.75 -3.27 -3.73
C TYR A 92 0.76 -3.09 -4.01
N MET A 93 1.29 -3.81 -5.00
CA MET A 93 2.70 -3.77 -5.33
C MET A 93 3.14 -2.41 -5.88
N LEU A 94 2.41 -1.87 -6.86
CA LEU A 94 2.75 -0.59 -7.48
C LEU A 94 2.61 0.58 -6.49
N ALA A 95 1.61 0.54 -5.62
CA ALA A 95 1.43 1.57 -4.60
C ALA A 95 2.56 1.55 -3.56
N GLY A 96 2.99 0.38 -3.11
CA GLY A 96 4.14 0.28 -2.20
C GLY A 96 5.43 0.78 -2.85
N ILE A 97 5.69 0.38 -4.10
CA ILE A 97 6.83 0.89 -4.87
C ILE A 97 6.74 2.41 -5.06
N GLY A 98 5.57 2.93 -5.47
CA GLY A 98 5.36 4.37 -5.66
C GLY A 98 5.51 5.16 -4.36
N GLY A 99 5.10 4.60 -3.23
CA GLY A 99 5.35 5.14 -1.90
C GLY A 99 6.84 5.26 -1.60
N ASN A 100 7.57 4.17 -1.78
CA ASN A 100 9.01 4.14 -1.59
C ASN A 100 9.75 5.10 -2.52
N LEU A 101 9.36 5.18 -3.78
CA LEU A 101 9.98 6.12 -4.74
C LEU A 101 9.74 7.59 -4.37
N LEU A 102 8.53 7.95 -3.90
CA LEU A 102 8.28 9.31 -3.44
C LEU A 102 9.07 9.64 -2.15
N SER A 103 9.18 8.69 -1.22
CA SER A 103 10.04 8.83 -0.04
C SER A 103 11.49 9.07 -0.42
N MET A 104 12.04 8.23 -1.30
CA MET A 104 13.41 8.41 -1.80
C MET A 104 13.63 9.78 -2.46
N GLY A 105 12.69 10.22 -3.29
CA GLY A 105 12.74 11.55 -3.92
C GLY A 105 12.76 12.69 -2.88
N HIS A 106 11.97 12.59 -1.83
CA HIS A 106 11.96 13.55 -0.73
C HIS A 106 13.29 13.53 0.05
N GLU A 107 13.82 12.34 0.38
CA GLU A 107 15.10 12.21 1.08
C GLU A 107 16.25 12.84 0.27
N LEU A 108 16.28 12.61 -1.04
CA LEU A 108 17.27 13.22 -1.94
C LEU A 108 17.13 14.75 -2.03
N ALA A 109 15.91 15.24 -2.03
CA ALA A 109 15.65 16.69 -2.10
C ALA A 109 15.98 17.43 -0.80
N THR A 110 15.82 16.76 0.35
CA THR A 110 16.06 17.38 1.68
C THR A 110 17.44 17.10 2.25
N GLY A 111 18.14 16.08 1.74
CA GLY A 111 19.39 15.59 2.30
C GLY A 111 19.24 14.85 3.64
N GLN A 112 18.01 14.52 4.04
CA GLN A 112 17.70 13.79 5.27
C GLN A 112 17.45 12.33 4.94
N PHE A 113 18.39 11.45 5.28
CA PHE A 113 18.33 10.02 4.98
C PHE A 113 17.92 9.21 6.20
N TYR A 114 16.99 8.30 6.02
CA TYR A 114 16.50 7.36 7.05
C TYR A 114 16.19 5.99 6.45
N SER A 115 16.08 4.98 7.30
CA SER A 115 15.66 3.66 6.88
C SER A 115 14.15 3.51 7.00
N THR A 116 13.48 3.13 5.91
CA THR A 116 12.02 2.93 5.89
C THR A 116 11.69 1.45 5.73
N ILE A 117 10.69 0.99 6.49
CA ILE A 117 10.12 -0.35 6.43
C ILE A 117 8.60 -0.30 6.63
N GLY A 118 7.88 -1.24 6.07
CA GLY A 118 6.45 -1.45 6.31
C GLY A 118 5.59 -1.54 5.05
N ALA A 119 4.50 -2.28 5.17
CA ALA A 119 3.48 -2.40 4.12
C ALA A 119 2.60 -1.14 3.98
N SER A 120 2.79 -0.14 4.85
CA SER A 120 1.87 0.99 4.98
C SER A 120 1.72 1.82 3.70
N GLY A 121 2.78 2.02 2.91
CA GLY A 121 2.68 2.68 1.61
C GLY A 121 1.72 1.95 0.67
N ALA A 122 1.79 0.62 0.60
CA ALA A 122 0.85 -0.20 -0.18
C ALA A 122 -0.57 -0.11 0.39
N VAL A 123 -0.74 -0.15 1.71
CA VAL A 123 -2.05 0.00 2.39
C VAL A 123 -2.68 1.35 2.09
N PHE A 124 -1.91 2.44 2.15
CA PHE A 124 -2.40 3.76 1.73
C PHE A 124 -2.81 3.79 0.25
N GLY A 125 -2.13 3.01 -0.60
CA GLY A 125 -2.53 2.81 -1.99
C GLY A 125 -3.89 2.11 -2.13
N LEU A 126 -4.19 1.13 -1.28
CA LEU A 126 -5.53 0.52 -1.24
C LEU A 126 -6.60 1.54 -0.82
N ILE A 127 -6.29 2.45 0.12
CA ILE A 127 -7.18 3.57 0.49
C ILE A 127 -7.44 4.47 -0.72
N GLY A 128 -6.40 4.85 -1.46
CA GLY A 128 -6.52 5.66 -2.67
C GLY A 128 -7.37 4.98 -3.76
N ALA A 129 -7.16 3.69 -3.98
CA ALA A 129 -7.95 2.88 -4.92
C ALA A 129 -9.44 2.79 -4.50
N LEU A 130 -9.71 2.56 -3.22
CA LEU A 130 -11.08 2.49 -2.69
C LEU A 130 -11.78 3.84 -2.77
N LEU A 131 -11.07 4.95 -2.52
CA LEU A 131 -11.62 6.30 -2.70
C LEU A 131 -12.12 6.51 -4.13
N LEU A 132 -11.34 6.11 -5.14
CA LEU A 132 -11.79 6.21 -6.54
C LEU A 132 -13.06 5.37 -6.79
N LEU A 133 -13.11 4.13 -6.27
CA LEU A 133 -14.31 3.29 -6.39
C LEU A 133 -15.54 3.96 -5.78
N ILE A 134 -15.41 4.53 -4.60
CA ILE A 134 -16.49 5.28 -3.92
C ILE A 134 -16.94 6.45 -4.79
N CYS A 135 -16.01 7.26 -5.32
CA CYS A 135 -16.32 8.38 -6.21
C CYS A 135 -17.05 7.94 -7.49
N LYS A 136 -16.71 6.75 -8.04
CA LYS A 136 -17.34 6.23 -9.26
C LYS A 136 -18.64 5.45 -9.00
N ASN A 137 -18.94 5.15 -7.75
CA ASN A 137 -20.13 4.38 -7.33
C ASN A 137 -21.11 5.24 -6.49
N ASN A 138 -21.41 6.46 -6.95
CA ASN A 138 -22.37 7.39 -6.33
C ASN A 138 -22.06 7.73 -4.85
N GLY A 139 -20.78 7.80 -4.50
CA GLY A 139 -20.32 8.21 -3.17
C GLY A 139 -20.33 7.13 -2.11
N THR A 140 -20.59 5.85 -2.47
CA THR A 140 -20.57 4.73 -1.53
C THR A 140 -19.98 3.47 -2.17
N TYR A 141 -19.30 2.64 -1.36
CA TYR A 141 -18.95 1.29 -1.73
C TYR A 141 -19.07 0.36 -0.51
N GLY A 142 -19.94 -0.67 -0.60
CA GLY A 142 -20.33 -1.46 0.56
C GLY A 142 -20.96 -0.56 1.65
N GLN A 143 -20.40 -0.63 2.86
CA GLN A 143 -20.82 0.23 3.99
C GLN A 143 -19.97 1.51 4.12
N VAL A 144 -18.99 1.73 3.22
CA VAL A 144 -18.10 2.89 3.29
C VAL A 144 -18.65 4.02 2.41
N SER A 145 -18.93 5.17 3.01
CA SER A 145 -19.34 6.38 2.30
C SER A 145 -18.14 7.29 2.04
N PHE A 146 -18.25 8.17 1.05
CA PHE A 146 -17.25 9.19 0.73
C PHE A 146 -16.87 10.00 1.98
N ARG A 147 -17.84 10.44 2.76
CA ARG A 147 -17.62 11.23 3.99
C ARG A 147 -16.77 10.46 5.01
N ARG A 148 -17.10 9.19 5.26
CA ARG A 148 -16.33 8.34 6.19
C ARG A 148 -14.91 8.11 5.69
N MET A 149 -14.75 7.93 4.37
CA MET A 149 -13.44 7.74 3.75
C MET A 149 -12.57 8.99 3.89
N ILE A 150 -13.09 10.19 3.61
CA ILE A 150 -12.34 11.44 3.77
C ILE A 150 -11.94 11.65 5.24
N PHE A 151 -12.85 11.39 6.19
CA PHE A 151 -12.53 11.48 7.61
C PHE A 151 -11.39 10.53 7.99
N ALA A 152 -11.44 9.27 7.53
CA ALA A 152 -10.39 8.29 7.79
C ALA A 152 -9.04 8.71 7.19
N ILE A 153 -9.03 9.22 5.95
CA ILE A 153 -7.82 9.71 5.29
C ILE A 153 -7.19 10.85 6.08
N VAL A 154 -7.98 11.88 6.43
CA VAL A 154 -7.50 13.04 7.20
C VAL A 154 -6.95 12.58 8.55
N TYR A 155 -7.67 11.69 9.26
CA TYR A 155 -7.22 11.16 10.54
C TYR A 155 -5.90 10.39 10.43
N LEU A 156 -5.76 9.52 9.42
CA LEU A 156 -4.54 8.71 9.22
C LEU A 156 -3.33 9.57 8.88
N PHE A 157 -3.49 10.59 8.01
CA PHE A 157 -2.39 11.52 7.71
C PHE A 157 -2.06 12.40 8.91
N TYR A 158 -3.06 12.89 9.64
CA TYR A 158 -2.84 13.65 10.87
C TYR A 158 -2.08 12.82 11.92
N SER A 159 -2.51 11.58 12.16
CA SER A 159 -1.82 10.66 13.06
C SER A 159 -0.38 10.39 12.63
N GLY A 160 -0.13 10.27 11.32
CA GLY A 160 1.21 10.11 10.77
C GLY A 160 2.11 11.32 11.02
N ILE A 161 1.57 12.55 10.94
CA ILE A 161 2.33 13.78 11.22
C ILE A 161 2.73 13.86 12.70
N GLN A 162 1.91 13.33 13.59
CA GLN A 162 2.21 13.30 15.04
C GLN A 162 3.25 12.24 15.43
N SER A 163 3.61 11.35 14.51
CA SER A 163 4.53 10.23 14.76
C SER A 163 5.90 10.52 14.15
N GLU A 164 6.94 10.56 14.97
CA GLU A 164 8.33 10.71 14.51
C GLU A 164 8.84 9.53 13.68
N THR A 165 8.21 8.37 13.79
CA THR A 165 8.62 7.13 13.12
C THR A 165 7.84 6.84 11.84
N THR A 166 6.87 7.69 11.48
CA THR A 166 6.01 7.47 10.33
C THR A 166 6.54 8.16 9.08
N ASN A 167 6.73 7.40 8.01
CA ASN A 167 7.11 7.94 6.71
C ASN A 167 5.89 8.44 5.93
N ASN A 168 5.51 9.71 6.15
CA ASN A 168 4.35 10.33 5.49
C ASN A 168 4.52 10.48 3.98
N MET A 169 5.76 10.58 3.47
CA MET A 169 6.00 10.65 2.03
C MET A 169 5.73 9.31 1.36
N ALA A 170 6.10 8.20 2.00
CA ALA A 170 5.73 6.86 1.53
C ALA A 170 4.20 6.65 1.54
N HIS A 171 3.49 7.14 2.57
CA HIS A 171 2.03 7.09 2.62
C HIS A 171 1.38 7.90 1.49
N LEU A 172 1.83 9.13 1.28
CA LEU A 172 1.32 10.01 0.22
C LEU A 172 1.58 9.43 -1.17
N GLY A 173 2.80 8.95 -1.42
CA GLY A 173 3.18 8.32 -2.69
C GLY A 173 2.37 7.06 -2.97
N GLY A 174 2.17 6.22 -1.95
CA GLY A 174 1.32 5.04 -2.04
C GLY A 174 -0.11 5.39 -2.39
N PHE A 175 -0.71 6.34 -1.65
CA PHE A 175 -2.08 6.81 -1.88
C PHE A 175 -2.29 7.33 -3.31
N ILE A 176 -1.41 8.23 -3.78
CA ILE A 176 -1.48 8.79 -5.14
C ILE A 176 -1.34 7.69 -6.18
N THR A 177 -0.37 6.79 -6.01
CA THR A 177 -0.14 5.70 -6.97
C THR A 177 -1.31 4.74 -7.02
N GLY A 178 -1.85 4.33 -5.87
CA GLY A 178 -3.01 3.43 -5.82
C GLY A 178 -4.26 4.03 -6.46
N PHE A 179 -4.52 5.31 -6.21
CA PHE A 179 -5.60 6.06 -6.87
C PHE A 179 -5.41 6.11 -8.39
N ALA A 180 -4.20 6.44 -8.86
CA ALA A 180 -3.88 6.55 -10.28
C ALA A 180 -3.97 5.20 -11.01
N VAL A 181 -3.40 4.13 -10.44
CA VAL A 181 -3.49 2.78 -11.02
C VAL A 181 -4.94 2.31 -11.10
N MET A 182 -5.74 2.56 -10.08
CA MET A 182 -7.16 2.25 -10.09
C MET A 182 -7.91 3.05 -11.15
N ALA A 183 -7.56 4.33 -11.36
CA ALA A 183 -8.14 5.16 -12.42
C ALA A 183 -7.85 4.58 -13.82
N VAL A 184 -6.63 4.10 -14.05
CA VAL A 184 -6.26 3.41 -15.31
C VAL A 184 -7.11 2.16 -15.51
N PHE A 185 -7.23 1.29 -14.50
CA PHE A 185 -8.06 0.08 -14.60
C PHE A 185 -9.53 0.40 -14.85
N TYR A 186 -10.07 1.44 -14.22
CA TYR A 186 -11.44 1.89 -14.46
C TYR A 186 -11.64 2.37 -15.90
N CYS A 187 -10.70 3.17 -16.44
CA CYS A 187 -10.77 3.66 -17.81
C CYS A 187 -10.70 2.52 -18.84
N ILE A 188 -9.82 1.53 -18.62
CA ILE A 188 -9.72 0.34 -19.49
C ILE A 188 -11.03 -0.46 -19.48
N ALA A 189 -11.59 -0.71 -18.30
CA ALA A 189 -12.85 -1.45 -18.18
C ALA A 189 -14.01 -0.74 -18.89
N ARG A 190 -14.10 0.60 -18.73
CA ARG A 190 -15.13 1.43 -19.39
C ARG A 190 -15.01 1.41 -20.92
N ARG A 191 -13.79 1.44 -21.47
CA ARG A 191 -13.56 1.36 -22.92
C ARG A 191 -13.99 0.00 -23.49
N ARG A 192 -13.71 -1.10 -22.79
CA ARG A 192 -14.15 -2.45 -23.21
C ARG A 192 -15.66 -2.56 -23.26
N TYR A 193 -16.36 -2.02 -22.27
CA TYR A 193 -17.84 -2.05 -22.23
C TYR A 193 -18.48 -1.26 -23.39
N LYS A 194 -17.88 -0.11 -23.79
CA LYS A 194 -18.38 0.68 -24.94
C LYS A 194 -18.13 0.03 -26.31
N ARG A 195 -17.18 -0.90 -26.42
CA ARG A 195 -16.87 -1.59 -27.70
C ARG A 195 -17.79 -2.79 -27.99
N ILE A 196 -18.48 -3.29 -26.96
CA ILE A 196 -19.34 -4.48 -27.05
C ILE A 196 -20.83 -4.08 -27.25
N ARG A 197 -21.15 -2.80 -27.12
CA ARG A 197 -22.46 -2.21 -27.48
C ARG A 197 -22.38 -1.52 -28.84
#